data_e1d078f88b8787fa689f754a277fbc85
#
_entry.id   e1d078f88b8787fa689f754a277fbc85
#
_cell.length_a   1.000
_cell.length_b   1.000
_cell.length_c   1.000
_cell.angle_alpha   90.00
_cell.angle_beta   90.00
_cell.angle_gamma   90.00
#
_symmetry.space_group_name_H-M   'P 1'
#
loop_
_entity.id
_entity.type
_entity.pdbx_description
1 polymer ?
#
loop_
_entity_poly.entity_id
_entity_poly.type
_entity_poly.pdbx_seq_one_letter_code
_entity_poly.pdbx_strand_id
1 'polypeptide(L)'
;MIYHSKKSGYDLEILNRIKEEDVRVVSLERAIVDSIDSPSLAGGLEEIEYALDSCRKLKIEKIEMLLKHYDKAFLYQKVGYLFEKHFGNDVPESFYKLCLSKIGNKINYFESKTGYSKLVLKWKLMVPIERSEPDELF
;
A
#
# COMPACT_ATOMS: atom_id res chain seq x y z
N MET A 1 11.83 9.57 10.61
CA MET A 1 11.40 8.46 11.39
C MET A 1 12.07 7.18 10.97
N ILE A 2 12.45 6.39 11.91
CA ILE A 2 13.10 5.13 11.61
C ILE A 2 12.07 4.04 11.64
N TYR A 3 12.03 3.27 10.59
CA TYR A 3 11.04 2.26 10.47
C TYR A 3 11.72 0.91 10.34
N HIS A 4 11.40 0.01 11.24
CA HIS A 4 12.01 -1.31 11.23
C HIS A 4 11.08 -2.33 10.61
N SER A 5 11.55 -3.05 9.64
CA SER A 5 10.78 -4.09 9.05
C SER A 5 11.65 -5.32 8.97
N LYS A 6 11.11 -6.45 9.36
CA LYS A 6 11.87 -7.69 9.28
C LYS A 6 11.49 -8.47 8.06
N LYS A 7 10.66 -7.90 7.22
CA LYS A 7 10.16 -8.65 6.10
C LYS A 7 11.14 -8.90 5.00
N SER A 8 12.12 -8.07 4.87
CA SER A 8 12.99 -8.24 3.74
C SER A 8 14.30 -7.53 3.94
N GLY A 9 15.36 -8.10 3.42
CA GLY A 9 16.65 -7.43 3.42
C GLY A 9 16.92 -6.73 2.11
N TYR A 10 16.00 -6.83 1.17
CA TYR A 10 16.21 -6.25 -0.15
C TYR A 10 16.48 -4.76 -0.12
N ASP A 11 15.63 -4.03 0.53
CA ASP A 11 15.76 -2.59 0.57
C ASP A 11 16.87 -2.16 1.50
N LEU A 12 17.37 -3.03 2.34
CA LEU A 12 18.47 -2.69 3.20
C LEU A 12 19.76 -2.53 2.43
N GLU A 13 19.90 -3.24 1.33
CA GLU A 13 21.08 -3.07 0.52
C GLU A 13 21.09 -1.70 -0.11
N ILE A 14 19.93 -1.24 -0.54
CA ILE A 14 19.85 0.07 -1.11
C ILE A 14 20.17 1.10 -0.06
N LEU A 15 19.68 0.87 1.13
CA LEU A 15 19.92 1.77 2.22
C LEU A 15 21.39 1.85 2.53
N ASN A 16 22.06 0.73 2.57
CA ASN A 16 23.47 0.71 2.86
C ASN A 16 24.27 1.50 1.84
N ARG A 17 23.81 1.51 0.62
CA ARG A 17 24.52 2.26 -0.37
C ARG A 17 24.29 3.73 -0.27
N ILE A 18 23.13 4.10 0.11
CA ILE A 18 22.83 5.46 0.20
C ILE A 18 23.41 6.04 1.41
N LYS A 19 23.72 5.26 2.38
CA LYS A 19 23.80 5.78 3.58
C LYS A 19 25.05 6.07 4.05
N GLU A 20 25.86 6.44 3.38
CA GLU A 20 27.01 6.90 3.91
C GLU A 20 26.67 7.85 4.97
N GLU A 21 25.50 8.30 4.97
CA GLU A 21 25.08 9.22 5.95
C GLU A 21 24.72 8.57 7.17
N ASP A 22 24.82 7.37 7.20
CA ASP A 22 24.51 6.66 8.38
C ASP A 22 23.20 6.97 8.93
N VAL A 23 22.26 7.36 8.17
CA VAL A 23 20.93 7.53 8.64
C VAL A 23 20.16 6.30 8.26
N ARG A 24 19.49 5.69 9.23
CA ARG A 24 18.76 4.56 8.93
C ARG A 24 17.44 4.92 8.42
N VAL A 25 17.30 5.29 7.20
CA VAL A 25 16.06 5.72 6.60
C VAL A 25 15.66 4.74 5.52
N VAL A 26 14.49 4.17 5.59
CA VAL A 26 14.00 3.30 4.54
C VAL A 26 13.52 4.18 3.40
N SER A 27 13.49 3.65 2.19
CA SER A 27 13.04 4.42 1.04
C SER A 27 11.57 4.77 1.22
N LEU A 28 11.14 5.79 0.53
CA LEU A 28 9.74 6.21 0.60
C LEU A 28 8.83 5.10 0.11
N GLU A 29 9.22 4.45 -0.99
CA GLU A 29 8.40 3.37 -1.54
C GLU A 29 8.25 2.23 -0.54
N ARG A 30 9.33 1.87 0.13
CA ARG A 30 9.25 0.79 1.09
C ARG A 30 8.41 1.19 2.29
N ALA A 31 8.55 2.42 2.76
CA ALA A 31 7.76 2.88 3.89
C ALA A 31 6.28 2.81 3.56
N ILE A 32 5.91 3.18 2.34
CA ILE A 32 4.52 3.15 1.93
C ILE A 32 4.02 1.72 1.83
N VAL A 33 4.78 0.84 1.20
CA VAL A 33 4.35 -0.55 1.04
C VAL A 33 4.22 -1.21 2.40
N ASP A 34 5.18 -0.98 3.30
CA ASP A 34 5.11 -1.59 4.63
C ASP A 34 3.95 -1.04 5.44
N SER A 35 3.64 0.24 5.28
CA SER A 35 2.49 0.83 5.98
C SER A 35 1.19 0.21 5.48
N ILE A 36 1.09 -0.01 4.18
CA ILE A 36 -0.10 -0.63 3.63
C ILE A 36 -0.21 -2.07 4.09
N ASP A 37 0.92 -2.75 4.18
CA ASP A 37 0.93 -4.14 4.61
C ASP A 37 0.52 -4.27 6.07
N SER A 38 0.89 -3.29 6.89
CA SER A 38 0.56 -3.32 8.31
C SER A 38 0.02 -1.95 8.72
N PRO A 39 -1.23 -1.68 8.41
CA PRO A 39 -1.79 -0.35 8.61
C PRO A 39 -1.71 0.16 10.05
N SER A 40 -1.80 -0.73 11.02
CA SER A 40 -1.76 -0.28 12.41
C SER A 40 -0.44 0.39 12.76
N LEU A 41 0.63 0.03 12.04
CA LEU A 41 1.92 0.65 12.32
C LEU A 41 1.97 2.07 11.81
N ALA A 42 1.09 2.43 10.90
CA ALA A 42 1.07 3.76 10.34
C ALA A 42 -0.06 4.61 10.89
N GLY A 43 -0.77 4.12 11.87
CA GLY A 43 -1.88 4.88 12.42
C GLY A 43 -3.20 4.59 11.76
N GLY A 44 -3.26 3.58 10.92
CA GLY A 44 -4.51 3.19 10.29
C GLY A 44 -4.62 3.66 8.86
N LEU A 45 -5.72 3.27 8.23
CA LEU A 45 -5.92 3.56 6.82
C LEU A 45 -5.97 5.05 6.53
N GLU A 46 -6.57 5.83 7.41
CA GLU A 46 -6.68 7.26 7.16
C GLU A 46 -5.32 7.93 7.06
N GLU A 47 -4.38 7.51 7.88
CA GLU A 47 -3.05 8.10 7.84
C GLU A 47 -2.33 7.69 6.56
N ILE A 48 -2.55 6.47 6.12
CA ILE A 48 -1.95 6.01 4.89
C ILE A 48 -2.50 6.81 3.71
N GLU A 49 -3.82 7.02 3.68
CA GLU A 49 -4.42 7.76 2.59
C GLU A 49 -3.95 9.21 2.57
N TYR A 50 -3.77 9.78 3.75
CA TYR A 50 -3.26 11.14 3.83
C TYR A 50 -1.84 11.20 3.26
N ALA A 51 -1.03 10.21 3.61
CA ALA A 51 0.33 10.18 3.12
C ALA A 51 0.37 10.02 1.60
N LEU A 52 -0.52 9.18 1.06
CA LEU A 52 -0.55 8.99 -0.39
C LEU A 52 -0.97 10.27 -1.09
N ASP A 53 -1.91 10.99 -0.53
CA ASP A 53 -2.33 12.24 -1.13
C ASP A 53 -1.21 13.26 -1.14
N SER A 54 -0.29 13.14 -0.22
CA SER A 54 0.83 14.09 -0.13
C SER A 54 2.02 13.67 -0.97
N CYS A 55 2.03 12.45 -1.46
CA CYS A 55 3.16 11.98 -2.24
C CYS A 55 3.09 12.51 -3.65
N ARG A 56 4.24 12.93 -4.15
CA ARG A 56 4.30 13.43 -5.51
C ARG A 56 5.20 12.62 -6.40
N LYS A 57 6.14 11.92 -5.83
CA LYS A 57 7.09 11.17 -6.63
C LYS A 57 7.36 9.80 -6.07
N LEU A 58 6.67 8.83 -6.61
CA LEU A 58 6.94 7.45 -6.26
C LEU A 58 7.45 6.76 -7.50
N LYS A 59 8.44 5.93 -7.31
CA LYS A 59 8.97 5.15 -8.44
C LYS A 59 8.19 3.85 -8.49
N ILE A 60 7.33 3.76 -9.47
CA ILE A 60 6.46 2.60 -9.58
C ILE A 60 7.26 1.31 -9.78
N GLU A 61 8.38 1.40 -10.49
CA GLU A 61 9.22 0.22 -10.66
C GLU A 61 9.67 -0.33 -9.32
N LYS A 62 9.99 0.56 -8.40
CA LYS A 62 10.43 0.11 -7.09
C LYS A 62 9.30 -0.49 -6.30
N ILE A 63 8.10 0.07 -6.44
CA ILE A 63 6.93 -0.51 -5.80
C ILE A 63 6.70 -1.92 -6.34
N GLU A 64 6.80 -2.10 -7.66
CA GLU A 64 6.62 -3.42 -8.24
C GLU A 64 7.65 -4.41 -7.72
N MET A 65 8.89 -3.99 -7.60
CA MET A 65 9.92 -4.87 -7.10
C MET A 65 9.64 -5.29 -5.67
N LEU A 66 9.19 -4.34 -4.86
CA LEU A 66 8.88 -4.65 -3.47
C LEU A 66 7.70 -5.61 -3.37
N LEU A 67 6.67 -5.40 -4.18
CA LEU A 67 5.53 -6.29 -4.16
C LEU A 67 5.91 -7.70 -4.58
N LYS A 68 6.76 -7.82 -5.59
CA LYS A 68 7.20 -9.13 -6.04
C LYS A 68 8.07 -9.80 -4.99
N HIS A 69 8.85 -9.01 -4.29
CA HIS A 69 9.71 -9.55 -3.27
C HIS A 69 8.91 -10.07 -2.09
N TYR A 70 7.91 -9.32 -1.63
CA TYR A 70 7.07 -9.75 -0.53
C TYR A 70 6.14 -10.88 -0.96
N ASP A 71 5.69 -10.85 -2.20
CA ASP A 71 4.90 -11.94 -2.78
C ASP A 71 3.68 -12.32 -1.97
N LYS A 72 2.84 -11.36 -1.64
CA LYS A 72 1.62 -11.60 -0.90
C LYS A 72 0.42 -11.09 -1.68
N ALA A 73 -0.51 -11.99 -1.99
CA ALA A 73 -1.71 -11.60 -2.74
C ALA A 73 -2.46 -10.48 -2.04
N PHE A 74 -2.58 -10.55 -0.73
CA PHE A 74 -3.30 -9.53 0.02
C PHE A 74 -2.64 -8.17 -0.14
N LEU A 75 -1.32 -8.12 -0.18
CA LEU A 75 -0.62 -6.86 -0.35
C LEU A 75 -0.87 -6.28 -1.73
N TYR A 76 -0.90 -7.11 -2.76
CA TYR A 76 -1.24 -6.65 -4.10
C TYR A 76 -2.64 -6.07 -4.12
N GLN A 77 -3.59 -6.68 -3.41
CA GLN A 77 -4.94 -6.16 -3.36
C GLN A 77 -4.96 -4.75 -2.76
N LYS A 78 -4.27 -4.58 -1.64
CA LYS A 78 -4.30 -3.30 -0.93
C LYS A 78 -3.58 -2.20 -1.70
N VAL A 79 -2.41 -2.51 -2.21
CA VAL A 79 -1.63 -1.50 -2.92
C VAL A 79 -2.35 -1.12 -4.21
N GLY A 80 -2.85 -2.10 -4.94
CA GLY A 80 -3.55 -1.81 -6.18
C GLY A 80 -4.76 -0.92 -5.95
N TYR A 81 -5.55 -1.26 -4.93
CA TYR A 81 -6.74 -0.48 -4.61
C TYR A 81 -6.38 0.97 -4.25
N LEU A 82 -5.41 1.14 -3.36
CA LEU A 82 -5.07 2.48 -2.90
C LEU A 82 -4.43 3.31 -3.99
N PHE A 83 -3.58 2.71 -4.79
CA PHE A 83 -2.92 3.46 -5.85
C PHE A 83 -3.93 3.85 -6.92
N GLU A 84 -4.89 2.97 -7.21
CA GLU A 84 -5.91 3.33 -8.18
C GLU A 84 -6.78 4.47 -7.66
N LYS A 85 -7.10 4.42 -6.38
CA LYS A 85 -7.94 5.44 -5.78
C LYS A 85 -7.25 6.80 -5.72
N HIS A 86 -5.97 6.82 -5.37
CA HIS A 86 -5.28 8.08 -5.14
C HIS A 86 -4.46 8.59 -6.31
N PHE A 87 -4.01 7.71 -7.18
CA PHE A 87 -3.17 8.12 -8.29
C PHE A 87 -3.84 7.92 -9.65
N GLY A 88 -4.76 7.00 -9.74
CA GLY A 88 -5.49 6.80 -10.98
C GLY A 88 -4.57 6.65 -12.18
N ASN A 89 -4.77 7.51 -13.18
CA ASN A 89 -4.01 7.41 -14.40
C ASN A 89 -2.58 7.90 -14.30
N ASP A 90 -2.20 8.46 -13.15
CA ASP A 90 -0.82 8.87 -12.96
C ASP A 90 0.08 7.66 -12.82
N VAL A 91 -0.50 6.48 -12.66
CA VAL A 91 0.25 5.24 -12.56
C VAL A 91 -0.11 4.42 -13.79
N PRO A 92 0.87 3.78 -14.44
CA PRO A 92 0.59 3.04 -15.67
C PRO A 92 -0.41 1.91 -15.43
N GLU A 93 -1.27 1.67 -16.40
CA GLU A 93 -2.25 0.63 -16.28
C GLU A 93 -1.60 -0.74 -16.14
N SER A 94 -0.41 -0.89 -16.69
CA SER A 94 0.30 -2.16 -16.58
C SER A 94 0.57 -2.52 -15.12
N PHE A 95 0.74 -1.52 -14.26
CA PHE A 95 0.94 -1.77 -12.85
C PHE A 95 -0.32 -2.38 -12.25
N TYR A 96 -1.49 -1.82 -12.57
CA TYR A 96 -2.74 -2.34 -12.04
C TYR A 96 -3.02 -3.74 -12.56
N LYS A 97 -2.67 -3.98 -13.82
CA LYS A 97 -2.86 -5.31 -14.39
C LYS A 97 -1.97 -6.33 -13.70
N LEU A 98 -0.75 -5.92 -13.37
CA LEU A 98 0.14 -6.80 -12.64
C LEU A 98 -0.47 -7.17 -11.30
N CYS A 99 -0.95 -6.17 -10.56
CA CYS A 99 -1.55 -6.42 -9.26
C CYS A 99 -2.76 -7.33 -9.38
N LEU A 100 -3.62 -7.08 -10.37
CA LEU A 100 -4.80 -7.90 -10.54
C LEU A 100 -4.45 -9.34 -10.87
N SER A 101 -3.35 -9.54 -11.57
CA SER A 101 -2.96 -10.89 -11.93
C SER A 101 -2.44 -11.68 -10.75
N LYS A 102 -2.11 -11.00 -9.65
CA LYS A 102 -1.54 -11.67 -8.50
C LYS A 102 -2.54 -11.92 -7.38
N ILE A 103 -3.71 -11.29 -7.43
CA ILE A 103 -4.69 -11.53 -6.39
C ILE A 103 -5.48 -12.77 -6.76
N GLY A 104 -6.00 -13.44 -5.77
CA GLY A 104 -6.78 -14.63 -6.01
C GLY A 104 -8.25 -14.32 -5.94
N ASN A 105 -9.04 -15.29 -5.51
CA ASN A 105 -10.47 -15.11 -5.40
C ASN A 105 -10.93 -14.80 -4.00
N LYS A 106 -10.01 -14.75 -3.06
CA LYS A 106 -10.39 -14.55 -1.68
C LYS A 106 -10.66 -13.08 -1.39
N ILE A 107 -11.73 -12.80 -0.70
CA ILE A 107 -12.06 -11.45 -0.28
C ILE A 107 -11.41 -11.22 1.07
N ASN A 108 -10.65 -10.15 1.20
CA ASN A 108 -9.97 -9.82 2.44
C ASN A 108 -10.42 -8.46 2.94
N TYR A 109 -10.24 -8.20 4.22
CA TYR A 109 -10.55 -6.90 4.81
C TYR A 109 -9.27 -6.10 4.89
N PHE A 110 -9.34 -4.83 4.51
CA PHE A 110 -8.15 -3.97 4.53
C PHE A 110 -7.62 -3.85 5.95
N GLU A 111 -8.54 -3.65 6.90
CA GLU A 111 -8.17 -3.60 8.29
C GLU A 111 -9.05 -4.56 9.04
N SER A 112 -8.89 -4.56 10.34
CA SER A 112 -9.70 -5.43 11.17
C SER A 112 -11.16 -5.25 10.82
N LYS A 113 -11.91 -6.35 10.91
CA LYS A 113 -13.30 -6.34 10.59
C LYS A 113 -14.09 -5.61 11.63
N THR A 114 -14.24 -4.32 11.48
CA THR A 114 -15.00 -3.54 12.45
C THR A 114 -15.84 -2.53 11.72
N GLY A 115 -16.93 -2.14 12.31
CA GLY A 115 -17.76 -1.08 11.78
C GLY A 115 -18.28 -1.37 10.39
N TYR A 116 -18.53 -0.31 9.66
CA TYR A 116 -19.12 -0.43 8.34
C TYR A 116 -18.04 -0.60 7.29
N SER A 117 -18.30 -1.47 6.35
CA SER A 117 -17.36 -1.74 5.28
C SER A 117 -18.12 -1.87 3.97
N LYS A 118 -17.41 -1.65 2.87
CA LYS A 118 -17.99 -1.84 1.55
C LYS A 118 -17.04 -2.71 0.74
N LEU A 119 -17.59 -3.46 -0.19
CA LEU A 119 -16.81 -4.35 -1.02
C LEU A 119 -16.35 -3.64 -2.29
N VAL A 120 -15.04 -3.68 -2.53
CA VAL A 120 -14.51 -3.20 -3.79
C VAL A 120 -14.24 -4.44 -4.61
N LEU A 121 -15.19 -4.77 -5.46
CA LEU A 121 -15.17 -6.05 -6.15
C LEU A 121 -13.94 -6.25 -7.03
N LYS A 122 -13.54 -5.21 -7.72
CA LYS A 122 -12.38 -5.31 -8.60
C LYS A 122 -11.15 -5.83 -7.87
N TRP A 123 -10.96 -5.40 -6.63
CA TRP A 123 -9.80 -5.76 -5.85
C TRP A 123 -10.11 -6.83 -4.81
N LYS A 124 -11.37 -7.27 -4.73
CA LYS A 124 -11.82 -8.27 -3.77
C LYS A 124 -11.43 -7.87 -2.36
N LEU A 125 -11.73 -6.63 -2.03
CA LEU A 125 -11.27 -6.04 -0.80
C LEU A 125 -12.42 -5.36 -0.09
N MET A 126 -12.58 -5.63 1.20
CA MET A 126 -13.55 -4.93 2.03
C MET A 126 -12.83 -3.76 2.66
N VAL A 127 -13.32 -2.56 2.45
CA VAL A 127 -12.68 -1.36 2.98
C VAL A 127 -13.64 -0.63 3.88
N PRO A 128 -13.14 0.08 4.89
CA PRO A 128 -14.03 0.84 5.77
C PRO A 128 -14.71 1.96 5.02
N ILE A 129 -15.94 2.26 5.41
CA ILE A 129 -16.67 3.38 4.84
C ILE A 129 -16.25 4.62 5.61
N GLU A 130 -15.87 5.66 4.87
CA GLU A 130 -15.42 6.88 5.52
C GLU A 130 -16.60 7.63 6.09
N ARG A 131 -16.40 8.20 7.27
CA ARG A 131 -17.46 8.93 7.90
C ARG A 131 -17.88 10.15 7.14
N SER A 132 -16.97 10.67 6.34
CA SER A 132 -17.27 11.87 5.61
C SER A 132 -18.06 11.62 4.34
N GLU A 133 -18.51 10.41 4.12
CA GLU A 133 -19.30 10.09 2.95
C GLU A 133 -20.70 9.78 3.35
N PRO A 134 -21.45 10.74 3.83
CA PRO A 134 -22.80 10.46 4.32
C PRO A 134 -23.73 9.97 3.26
N ASP A 135 -23.53 10.36 2.05
CA ASP A 135 -24.44 9.95 1.02
C ASP A 135 -24.43 8.51 0.77
N GLU A 136 -23.35 7.90 1.03
CA GLU A 136 -23.25 6.50 0.77
C GLU A 136 -24.15 5.72 1.63
N LEU A 137 -24.63 6.29 2.66
CA LEU A 137 -25.43 5.56 3.58
C LEU A 137 -26.89 5.50 3.23
N PHE A 138 -27.27 6.16 2.19
CA PHE A 138 -28.70 6.22 1.87
C PHE A 138 -29.03 5.87 0.48
#